data_27eab33104eac421574357fae6d8ef38
#
_entry.id   27eab33104eac421574357fae6d8ef38
#
_cell.length_a   1.000
_cell.length_b   1.000
_cell.length_c   1.000
_cell.angle_alpha   90.00
_cell.angle_beta   90.00
_cell.angle_gamma   90.00
#
_symmetry.space_group_name_H-M   'P 1'
#
loop_
_entity.id
_entity.type
_entity.pdbx_description
1 polymer ?
#
loop_
_entity_poly.entity_id
_entity_poly.type
_entity_poly.pdbx_seq_one_letter_code
_entity_poly.pdbx_strand_id
1 'polypeptide(L)'
;METDLQVVRVPITHPDAQALIEAVQAEYVARYGGQDESPIDPADFEEPLGRFYVGYLDGTPVATGAWRRSSVRALGAQVTAEVKRMYVVPTAQRRGVARRMLTHLEATAAEAGIEAMVLETGMKQPEAIALYTSSGYEPIAGFGHYRGSELSRCFGRRIA
;
A
#
# COMPACT_ATOMS: atom_id res chain seq x y z
N MET A 1 -23.01 -15.82 0.44
CA MET A 1 -22.83 -14.76 -0.55
C MET A 1 -21.72 -13.84 -0.07
N GLU A 2 -20.70 -13.67 -0.87
CA GLU A 2 -19.62 -12.76 -0.50
C GLU A 2 -20.10 -11.33 -0.61
N THR A 3 -19.78 -10.54 0.43
CA THR A 3 -20.03 -9.11 0.39
C THR A 3 -18.94 -8.46 -0.47
N ASP A 4 -19.36 -7.67 -1.44
CA ASP A 4 -18.42 -6.98 -2.31
C ASP A 4 -17.67 -5.88 -1.56
N LEU A 5 -16.36 -5.85 -1.77
CA LEU A 5 -15.53 -4.77 -1.31
C LEU A 5 -15.80 -3.53 -2.17
N GLN A 6 -16.11 -2.41 -1.54
CA GLN A 6 -16.19 -1.12 -2.21
C GLN A 6 -14.93 -0.33 -1.90
N VAL A 7 -14.17 0.01 -2.93
CA VAL A 7 -12.95 0.80 -2.78
C VAL A 7 -13.26 2.23 -3.18
N VAL A 8 -13.17 3.14 -2.22
CA VAL A 8 -13.57 4.53 -2.39
C VAL A 8 -12.37 5.45 -2.22
N ARG A 9 -12.17 6.36 -3.17
CA ARG A 9 -11.13 7.36 -3.05
C ARG A 9 -11.53 8.41 -2.02
N VAL A 10 -10.66 8.66 -1.05
CA VAL A 10 -10.87 9.67 0.00
C VAL A 10 -9.56 10.42 0.24
N PRO A 11 -9.61 11.65 0.77
CA PRO A 11 -8.38 12.28 1.24
C PRO A 11 -7.83 11.50 2.43
N ILE A 12 -6.50 11.48 2.59
CA ILE A 12 -5.87 10.78 3.72
C ILE A 12 -6.36 11.31 5.07
N THR A 13 -6.84 12.55 5.11
CA THR A 13 -7.40 13.19 6.31
C THR A 13 -8.82 12.75 6.64
N HIS A 14 -9.45 11.95 5.79
CA HIS A 14 -10.81 11.45 6.03
C HIS A 14 -10.85 10.66 7.35
N PRO A 15 -11.92 10.81 8.19
CA PRO A 15 -12.00 10.12 9.48
C PRO A 15 -11.82 8.62 9.41
N ASP A 16 -12.39 7.96 8.40
CA ASP A 16 -12.22 6.51 8.24
C ASP A 16 -10.77 6.13 7.91
N ALA A 17 -10.10 6.95 7.09
CA ALA A 17 -8.68 6.74 6.78
C ALA A 17 -7.82 6.91 8.04
N GLN A 18 -8.08 7.95 8.82
CA GLN A 18 -7.31 8.23 10.03
C GLN A 18 -7.49 7.14 11.09
N ALA A 19 -8.69 6.62 11.26
CA ALA A 19 -8.94 5.52 12.20
C ALA A 19 -8.16 4.26 11.81
N LEU A 20 -8.11 3.92 10.52
CA LEU A 20 -7.37 2.76 10.03
C LEU A 20 -5.85 2.98 10.10
N ILE A 21 -5.38 4.20 9.87
CA ILE A 21 -3.97 4.55 10.02
C ILE A 21 -3.53 4.40 11.48
N GLU A 22 -4.34 4.85 12.43
CA GLU A 22 -4.07 4.64 13.86
C GLU A 22 -3.97 3.15 14.20
N ALA A 23 -4.86 2.33 13.65
CA ALA A 23 -4.86 0.89 13.88
C ALA A 23 -3.59 0.22 13.35
N VAL A 24 -3.11 0.58 12.16
CA VAL A 24 -1.89 0.00 11.60
C VAL A 24 -0.65 0.48 12.33
N GLN A 25 -0.62 1.71 12.81
CA GLN A 25 0.51 2.21 13.62
C GLN A 25 0.61 1.44 14.94
N ALA A 26 -0.52 1.12 15.56
CA ALA A 26 -0.55 0.28 16.76
C ALA A 26 0.01 -1.12 16.48
N GLU A 27 -0.25 -1.68 15.31
CA GLU A 27 0.32 -2.96 14.88
C GLU A 27 1.83 -2.88 14.71
N TYR A 28 2.35 -1.79 14.14
CA TYR A 28 3.80 -1.58 14.01
C TYR A 28 4.48 -1.48 15.38
N VAL A 29 3.85 -0.81 16.34
CA VAL A 29 4.38 -0.77 17.71
C VAL A 29 4.51 -2.18 18.29
N ALA A 30 3.50 -3.03 18.08
CA ALA A 30 3.52 -4.41 18.57
C ALA A 30 4.57 -5.27 17.87
N ARG A 31 4.77 -5.09 16.55
CA ARG A 31 5.69 -5.92 15.74
C ARG A 31 7.14 -5.43 15.76
N TYR A 32 7.35 -4.12 15.73
CA TYR A 32 8.67 -3.51 15.56
C TYR A 32 9.11 -2.63 16.74
N GLY A 33 8.28 -2.46 17.75
CA GLY A 33 8.57 -1.63 18.92
C GLY A 33 8.40 -0.13 18.69
N GLY A 34 7.91 0.30 17.54
CA GLY A 34 7.67 1.71 17.23
C GLY A 34 6.78 1.87 15.99
N GLN A 35 6.27 3.07 15.82
CA GLN A 35 5.45 3.43 14.66
C GLN A 35 6.30 3.51 13.39
N ASP A 36 5.64 3.40 12.24
CA ASP A 36 6.27 3.70 10.96
C ASP A 36 6.58 5.19 10.90
N GLU A 37 7.87 5.53 10.82
CA GLU A 37 8.37 6.90 10.80
C GLU A 37 8.71 7.39 9.40
N SER A 38 8.42 6.62 8.35
CA SER A 38 8.68 7.06 6.99
C SER A 38 7.89 8.34 6.68
N PRO A 39 8.53 9.34 6.03
CA PRO A 39 7.88 10.63 5.82
C PRO A 39 6.62 10.50 4.96
N ILE A 40 5.53 11.13 5.40
CA ILE A 40 4.27 11.20 4.67
C ILE A 40 3.78 12.65 4.67
N ASP A 41 3.62 13.19 3.45
CA ASP A 41 2.93 14.45 3.23
C ASP A 41 1.55 14.12 2.69
N PRO A 42 0.45 14.59 3.31
CA PRO A 42 -0.90 14.36 2.79
C PRO A 42 -1.08 14.75 1.32
N ALA A 43 -0.37 15.77 0.85
CA ALA A 43 -0.43 16.19 -0.55
C ALA A 43 0.12 15.14 -1.52
N ASP A 44 0.98 14.23 -1.06
CA ASP A 44 1.52 13.14 -1.90
C ASP A 44 0.43 12.19 -2.39
N PHE A 45 -0.72 12.16 -1.71
CA PHE A 45 -1.84 11.28 -2.04
C PHE A 45 -3.00 12.03 -2.70
N GLU A 46 -2.75 13.23 -3.19
CA GLU A 46 -3.71 14.02 -3.99
C GLU A 46 -3.22 14.14 -5.43
N GLU A 47 -4.16 14.32 -6.36
CA GLU A 47 -3.82 14.55 -7.76
C GLU A 47 -2.92 15.78 -7.91
N PRO A 48 -1.90 15.75 -8.76
CA PRO A 48 -1.49 14.65 -9.64
C PRO A 48 -0.46 13.70 -9.02
N LEU A 49 -0.13 13.84 -7.74
CA LEU A 49 0.98 13.13 -7.10
C LEU A 49 0.61 11.71 -6.68
N GLY A 50 -0.63 11.49 -6.30
CA GLY A 50 -1.05 10.16 -5.85
C GLY A 50 -2.54 10.08 -5.55
N ARG A 51 -2.92 8.94 -4.96
CA ARG A 51 -4.32 8.67 -4.58
C ARG A 51 -4.37 7.83 -3.31
N PHE A 52 -5.39 8.05 -2.50
CA PHE A 52 -5.65 7.30 -1.27
C PHE A 52 -7.05 6.68 -1.33
N TYR A 53 -7.17 5.44 -0.86
CA TYR A 53 -8.43 4.70 -0.90
C TYR A 53 -8.73 4.05 0.45
N VAL A 54 -10.03 3.97 0.77
CA VAL A 54 -10.55 3.16 1.87
C VAL A 54 -11.42 2.07 1.26
N GLY A 55 -11.27 0.84 1.74
CA GLY A 55 -12.11 -0.29 1.37
C GLY A 55 -13.19 -0.51 2.40
N TYR A 56 -14.42 -0.72 1.94
CA TYR A 56 -15.60 -0.92 2.79
C TYR A 56 -16.24 -2.28 2.51
N LEU A 57 -16.62 -2.97 3.59
CA LEU A 57 -17.49 -4.14 3.52
C LEU A 57 -18.77 -3.81 4.28
N ASP A 58 -19.91 -3.84 3.59
CA ASP A 58 -21.21 -3.47 4.16
C ASP A 58 -21.18 -2.10 4.86
N GLY A 59 -20.54 -1.11 4.25
CA GLY A 59 -20.43 0.23 4.82
C GLY A 59 -19.45 0.37 5.97
N THR A 60 -18.75 -0.70 6.36
CA THR A 60 -17.73 -0.66 7.42
C THR A 60 -16.34 -0.52 6.80
N PRO A 61 -15.54 0.49 7.20
CA PRO A 61 -14.18 0.63 6.71
C PRO A 61 -13.30 -0.48 7.26
N VAL A 62 -12.66 -1.25 6.37
CA VAL A 62 -11.88 -2.44 6.73
C VAL A 62 -10.47 -2.42 6.15
N ALA A 63 -10.17 -1.53 5.22
CA ALA A 63 -8.87 -1.54 4.55
C ALA A 63 -8.47 -0.15 4.07
N THR A 64 -7.16 0.07 3.97
CA THR A 64 -6.59 1.22 3.27
C THR A 64 -5.61 0.75 2.21
N GLY A 65 -5.36 1.61 1.25
CA GLY A 65 -4.31 1.45 0.26
C GLY A 65 -4.11 2.75 -0.47
N ALA A 66 -2.87 3.02 -0.88
CA ALA A 66 -2.52 4.27 -1.53
C ALA A 66 -1.35 4.06 -2.46
N TRP A 67 -1.20 4.95 -3.42
CA TRP A 67 0.04 5.07 -4.19
C TRP A 67 0.40 6.54 -4.35
N ARG A 68 1.69 6.80 -4.45
CA ARG A 68 2.22 8.12 -4.74
C ARG A 68 3.31 8.01 -5.79
N ARG A 69 3.44 9.02 -6.65
CA ARG A 69 4.50 9.06 -7.66
C ARG A 69 5.85 8.96 -6.97
N SER A 70 6.74 8.17 -7.57
CA SER A 70 8.07 7.90 -7.04
C SER A 70 9.13 8.28 -8.06
N SER A 71 10.31 8.67 -7.57
CA SER A 71 11.49 8.87 -8.41
C SER A 71 12.30 7.58 -8.57
N VAL A 72 11.89 6.51 -7.91
CA VAL A 72 12.58 5.21 -8.00
C VAL A 72 12.41 4.66 -9.41
N ARG A 73 13.52 4.21 -10.01
CA ARG A 73 13.49 3.51 -11.31
C ARG A 73 13.71 2.03 -11.06
N ALA A 74 12.83 1.20 -11.60
CA ALA A 74 12.90 -0.23 -11.40
C ALA A 74 12.31 -0.95 -12.61
N LEU A 75 12.81 -2.14 -12.89
CA LEU A 75 12.27 -3.03 -13.93
C LEU A 75 12.18 -2.38 -15.30
N GLY A 76 13.09 -1.45 -15.60
CA GLY A 76 13.09 -0.71 -16.86
C GLY A 76 12.04 0.39 -16.97
N ALA A 77 11.24 0.62 -15.93
CA ALA A 77 10.21 1.65 -15.92
C ALA A 77 10.81 3.01 -15.59
N GLN A 78 10.35 4.06 -16.27
CA GLN A 78 10.75 5.44 -16.00
C GLN A 78 9.74 6.17 -15.13
N VAL A 79 8.47 5.78 -15.19
CA VAL A 79 7.39 6.39 -14.42
C VAL A 79 6.88 5.37 -13.43
N THR A 80 7.20 5.57 -12.15
CA THR A 80 6.83 4.63 -11.10
C THR A 80 5.98 5.30 -10.02
N ALA A 81 5.27 4.48 -9.25
CA ALA A 81 4.56 4.91 -8.06
C ALA A 81 4.83 3.93 -6.94
N GLU A 82 4.86 4.44 -5.73
CA GLU A 82 5.09 3.65 -4.52
C GLU A 82 3.75 3.30 -3.88
N VAL A 83 3.53 2.01 -3.61
CA VAL A 83 2.39 1.53 -2.83
C VAL A 83 2.65 1.88 -1.36
N LYS A 84 1.68 2.51 -0.72
CA LYS A 84 1.76 2.92 0.68
C LYS A 84 0.47 2.59 1.41
N ARG A 85 0.55 2.46 2.71
CA ARG A 85 -0.61 2.33 3.60
C ARG A 85 -1.54 1.16 3.24
N MET A 86 -0.97 0.07 2.75
CA MET A 86 -1.73 -1.19 2.59
C MET A 86 -2.01 -1.78 3.96
N TYR A 87 -3.29 -1.90 4.30
CA TYR A 87 -3.71 -2.44 5.57
C TYR A 87 -5.10 -3.05 5.47
N VAL A 88 -5.31 -4.16 6.14
CA VAL A 88 -6.62 -4.80 6.30
C VAL A 88 -6.81 -5.13 7.77
N VAL A 89 -7.93 -4.71 8.35
CA VAL A 89 -8.23 -5.00 9.76
C VAL A 89 -8.27 -6.52 10.00
N PRO A 90 -7.87 -7.00 11.20
CA PRO A 90 -7.78 -8.44 11.45
C PRO A 90 -9.06 -9.23 11.15
N THR A 91 -10.23 -8.66 11.44
CA THR A 91 -11.53 -9.32 11.20
C THR A 91 -11.87 -9.49 9.73
N ALA A 92 -11.23 -8.75 8.84
CA ALA A 92 -11.46 -8.82 7.39
C ALA A 92 -10.32 -9.52 6.63
N GLN A 93 -9.29 -9.99 7.32
CA GLN A 93 -8.17 -10.69 6.69
C GLN A 93 -8.61 -12.08 6.18
N ARG A 94 -7.81 -12.62 5.24
CA ARG A 94 -8.03 -13.95 4.61
C ARG A 94 -9.33 -14.01 3.79
N ARG A 95 -9.84 -12.88 3.33
CA ARG A 95 -11.05 -12.78 2.50
C ARG A 95 -10.74 -12.17 1.13
N GLY A 96 -9.47 -12.05 0.78
CA GLY A 96 -9.05 -11.47 -0.50
C GLY A 96 -9.13 -9.95 -0.57
N VAL A 97 -9.36 -9.26 0.55
CA VAL A 97 -9.52 -7.80 0.60
C VAL A 97 -8.23 -7.11 0.17
N ALA A 98 -7.07 -7.52 0.71
CA ALA A 98 -5.79 -6.92 0.38
C ALA A 98 -5.46 -7.07 -1.11
N ARG A 99 -5.70 -8.23 -1.70
CA ARG A 99 -5.46 -8.49 -3.11
C ARG A 99 -6.36 -7.62 -4.00
N ARG A 100 -7.62 -7.47 -3.62
CA ARG A 100 -8.57 -6.61 -4.36
C ARG A 100 -8.20 -5.14 -4.26
N MET A 101 -7.75 -4.69 -3.08
CA MET A 101 -7.22 -3.34 -2.91
C MET A 101 -5.99 -3.12 -3.80
N LEU A 102 -5.03 -4.05 -3.77
CA LEU A 102 -3.82 -3.95 -4.58
C LEU A 102 -4.15 -3.88 -6.09
N THR A 103 -5.06 -4.73 -6.56
CA THR A 103 -5.51 -4.71 -7.96
C THR A 103 -6.11 -3.36 -8.33
N HIS A 104 -6.90 -2.78 -7.43
CA HIS A 104 -7.48 -1.45 -7.64
C HIS A 104 -6.40 -0.37 -7.73
N LEU A 105 -5.40 -0.41 -6.85
CA LEU A 105 -4.28 0.52 -6.90
C LEU A 105 -3.53 0.43 -8.22
N GLU A 106 -3.25 -0.79 -8.67
CA GLU A 106 -2.55 -1.02 -9.94
C GLU A 106 -3.34 -0.48 -11.14
N ALA A 107 -4.64 -0.74 -11.17
CA ALA A 107 -5.50 -0.28 -12.27
C ALA A 107 -5.56 1.26 -12.31
N THR A 108 -5.74 1.90 -11.16
CA THR A 108 -5.81 3.37 -11.11
C THR A 108 -4.47 4.03 -11.39
N ALA A 109 -3.37 3.43 -10.98
CA ALA A 109 -2.03 3.91 -11.28
C ALA A 109 -1.74 3.81 -12.80
N ALA A 110 -2.09 2.68 -13.41
CA ALA A 110 -1.93 2.50 -14.86
C ALA A 110 -2.71 3.55 -15.65
N GLU A 111 -3.94 3.85 -15.23
CA GLU A 111 -4.74 4.92 -15.84
C GLU A 111 -4.05 6.29 -15.73
N ALA A 112 -3.30 6.52 -14.67
CA ALA A 112 -2.57 7.76 -14.44
C ALA A 112 -1.18 7.80 -15.14
N GLY A 113 -0.85 6.78 -15.95
CA GLY A 113 0.40 6.72 -16.69
C GLY A 113 1.57 6.07 -15.96
N ILE A 114 1.33 5.44 -14.83
CA ILE A 114 2.36 4.73 -14.07
C ILE A 114 2.72 3.42 -14.79
N GLU A 115 4.01 3.15 -14.94
CA GLU A 115 4.51 1.97 -15.65
C GLU A 115 4.84 0.81 -14.71
N ALA A 116 5.24 1.10 -13.50
CA ALA A 116 5.53 0.08 -12.49
C ALA A 116 5.18 0.57 -11.08
N MET A 117 4.73 -0.36 -10.25
CA MET A 117 4.55 -0.13 -8.82
C MET A 117 5.78 -0.61 -8.09
N VAL A 118 6.23 0.16 -7.10
CA VAL A 118 7.31 -0.22 -6.18
C VAL A 118 6.79 -0.13 -4.75
N LEU A 119 7.40 -0.88 -3.85
CA LEU A 119 7.01 -0.85 -2.44
C LEU A 119 8.15 -1.31 -1.54
N GLU A 120 8.07 -0.86 -0.29
CA GLU A 120 8.94 -1.30 0.79
C GLU A 120 8.07 -1.94 1.87
N THR A 121 8.44 -3.12 2.35
CA THR A 121 7.72 -3.82 3.41
C THR A 121 8.69 -4.41 4.42
N GLY A 122 8.22 -4.67 5.64
CA GLY A 122 9.02 -5.24 6.70
C GLY A 122 9.03 -6.76 6.69
N MET A 123 10.17 -7.36 7.05
CA MET A 123 10.31 -8.81 7.15
C MET A 123 9.40 -9.45 8.20
N LYS A 124 8.96 -8.68 9.20
CA LYS A 124 8.05 -9.18 10.24
C LYS A 124 6.58 -9.16 9.80
N GLN A 125 6.35 -8.97 8.50
CA GLN A 125 5.01 -9.00 7.89
C GLN A 125 4.97 -10.07 6.80
N PRO A 126 5.06 -11.38 7.16
CA PRO A 126 5.14 -12.46 6.17
C PRO A 126 3.90 -12.53 5.28
N GLU A 127 2.73 -12.18 5.78
CA GLU A 127 1.49 -12.15 4.99
C GLU A 127 1.53 -11.07 3.91
N ALA A 128 2.17 -9.92 4.16
CA ALA A 128 2.35 -8.88 3.15
C ALA A 128 3.32 -9.34 2.07
N ILE A 129 4.45 -9.93 2.47
CA ILE A 129 5.43 -10.46 1.52
C ILE A 129 4.78 -11.53 0.63
N ALA A 130 3.99 -12.44 1.23
CA ALA A 130 3.28 -13.47 0.48
C ALA A 130 2.28 -12.88 -0.51
N LEU A 131 1.55 -11.84 -0.11
CA LEU A 131 0.62 -11.12 -0.99
C LEU A 131 1.36 -10.58 -2.20
N TYR A 132 2.43 -9.83 -1.99
CA TYR A 132 3.15 -9.18 -3.09
C TYR A 132 3.81 -10.18 -4.02
N THR A 133 4.50 -11.18 -3.49
CA THR A 133 5.16 -12.19 -4.33
C THR A 133 4.14 -13.00 -5.13
N SER A 134 3.01 -13.37 -4.55
CA SER A 134 1.95 -14.09 -5.26
C SER A 134 1.21 -13.21 -6.26
N SER A 135 1.34 -11.90 -6.15
CA SER A 135 0.75 -10.93 -7.07
C SER A 135 1.68 -10.50 -8.20
N GLY A 136 2.84 -11.17 -8.34
CA GLY A 136 3.78 -10.91 -9.41
C GLY A 136 4.84 -9.86 -9.10
N TYR A 137 4.94 -9.43 -7.86
CA TYR A 137 6.02 -8.52 -7.44
C TYR A 137 7.32 -9.31 -7.27
N GLU A 138 8.42 -8.69 -7.66
CA GLU A 138 9.74 -9.29 -7.55
C GLU A 138 10.68 -8.37 -6.76
N PRO A 139 11.72 -8.93 -6.11
CA PRO A 139 12.67 -8.12 -5.37
C PRO A 139 13.36 -7.10 -6.27
N ILE A 140 13.53 -5.88 -5.75
CA ILE A 140 14.26 -4.80 -6.42
C ILE A 140 15.29 -4.20 -5.46
N ALA A 141 16.16 -3.34 -5.98
CA ALA A 141 17.16 -2.64 -5.16
C ALA A 141 16.47 -1.82 -4.06
N GLY A 142 17.08 -1.79 -2.87
CA GLY A 142 16.54 -1.06 -1.73
C GLY A 142 16.39 0.43 -1.98
N PHE A 143 15.28 0.98 -1.51
CA PHE A 143 14.99 2.42 -1.59
C PHE A 143 14.17 2.81 -0.36
N GLY A 144 13.91 4.11 -0.20
CA GLY A 144 13.03 4.62 0.83
C GLY A 144 13.69 4.84 2.18
N HIS A 145 12.88 5.18 3.16
CA HIS A 145 13.31 5.57 4.51
C HIS A 145 14.11 4.47 5.20
N TYR A 146 13.72 3.20 5.02
CA TYR A 146 14.31 2.05 5.71
C TYR A 146 15.28 1.25 4.84
N ARG A 147 15.75 1.78 3.72
CA ARG A 147 16.55 1.01 2.73
C ARG A 147 17.81 0.35 3.30
N GLY A 148 18.36 0.86 4.38
CA GLY A 148 19.54 0.28 5.05
C GLY A 148 19.20 -0.71 6.16
N SER A 149 17.92 -0.93 6.46
CA SER A 149 17.49 -1.83 7.53
C SER A 149 17.48 -3.28 7.07
N GLU A 150 17.99 -4.17 7.91
CA GLU A 150 17.91 -5.61 7.67
C GLU A 150 16.47 -6.14 7.69
N LEU A 151 15.55 -5.40 8.32
CA LEU A 151 14.13 -5.75 8.41
C LEU A 151 13.30 -5.25 7.23
N SER A 152 13.91 -4.52 6.29
CA SER A 152 13.22 -3.96 5.13
C SER A 152 13.48 -4.78 3.87
N ARG A 153 12.43 -4.93 3.04
CA ARG A 153 12.52 -5.56 1.72
C ARG A 153 11.76 -4.71 0.71
N CYS A 154 12.33 -4.59 -0.49
CA CYS A 154 11.73 -3.81 -1.56
C CYS A 154 11.33 -4.71 -2.72
N PHE A 155 10.17 -4.43 -3.29
CA PHE A 155 9.59 -5.19 -4.41
C PHE A 155 9.06 -4.23 -5.46
N GLY A 156 8.92 -4.74 -6.67
CA GLY A 156 8.33 -4.00 -7.77
C GLY A 156 7.63 -4.91 -8.76
N ARG A 157 6.69 -4.32 -9.50
CA ARG A 157 5.96 -5.00 -10.57
C ARG A 157 5.65 -4.02 -11.70
N ARG A 158 5.92 -4.42 -12.94
CA ARG A 158 5.44 -3.66 -14.10
C ARG A 158 3.93 -3.85 -14.24
N ILE A 159 3.23 -2.75 -14.50
CA ILE A 159 1.78 -2.73 -14.70
C ILE A 159 1.40 -2.19 -16.07
N ALA A 160 2.37 -1.70 -16.82
CA ALA A 160 2.16 -1.20 -18.18
C ALA A 160 3.42 -1.39 -19.03
#